data_a4467e81b22f4526ebb5383d6fd2f7ea
#
_entry.id   a4467e81b22f4526ebb5383d6fd2f7ea
#
_cell.length_a   1.000
_cell.length_b   1.000
_cell.length_c   1.000
_cell.angle_alpha   90.00
_cell.angle_beta   90.00
_cell.angle_gamma   90.00
#
_symmetry.space_group_name_H-M   'P 1'
#
loop_
_entity.id
_entity.type
_entity.pdbx_description
1 polymer ?
#
loop_
_entity_poly.entity_id
_entity_poly.type
_entity_poly.pdbx_seq_one_letter_code
_entity_poly.pdbx_strand_id
1 'polypeptide(L)'
;IRMNRMIKCVCLVEETEDQILLVQVRHREKYYFPGGKIDEGETLLEAIQREIEEELQLHFSQDDFTYIGKVIGEAYPQPNTLTELNGFKVNRSINWNEVQIDNEVTDIRWFNKSDTQYIAPAVIKWIETFSI
;
A
#
# COMPACT_ATOMS: atom_id res chain seq x y z
N ILE A 1 14.76 -21.19 -7.15
CA ILE A 1 14.50 -20.69 -5.79
C ILE A 1 13.02 -20.81 -5.50
N ARG A 2 12.73 -21.31 -4.33
CA ARG A 2 11.37 -21.51 -3.87
C ARG A 2 10.92 -20.33 -3.01
N MET A 3 9.74 -19.78 -3.32
CA MET A 3 9.08 -18.79 -2.47
C MET A 3 8.30 -19.52 -1.40
N ASN A 4 8.83 -19.56 -0.17
CA ASN A 4 8.28 -20.37 0.92
C ASN A 4 7.32 -19.63 1.83
N ARG A 5 7.22 -18.31 1.69
CA ARG A 5 6.43 -17.48 2.61
C ARG A 5 5.48 -16.57 1.84
N MET A 6 4.33 -16.36 2.46
CA MET A 6 3.33 -15.41 1.96
C MET A 6 2.98 -14.44 3.07
N ILE A 7 3.09 -13.15 2.79
CA ILE A 7 2.65 -12.09 3.72
C ILE A 7 1.36 -11.53 3.18
N LYS A 8 0.29 -11.58 3.97
CA LYS A 8 -0.99 -11.01 3.58
C LYS A 8 -1.07 -9.57 4.07
N CYS A 9 -1.31 -8.65 3.17
CA CYS A 9 -1.34 -7.22 3.45
C CYS A 9 -2.61 -6.58 2.91
N VAL A 10 -2.94 -5.44 3.49
CA VAL A 10 -3.91 -4.49 2.96
C VAL A 10 -3.17 -3.25 2.50
N CYS A 11 -3.68 -2.57 1.48
CA CYS A 11 -3.07 -1.34 1.01
C CYS A 11 -4.11 -0.35 0.50
N LEU A 12 -3.76 0.93 0.61
CA LEU A 12 -4.55 2.03 0.06
C LEU A 12 -4.02 2.37 -1.32
N VAL A 13 -4.89 2.33 -2.32
CA VAL A 13 -4.53 2.68 -3.69
C VAL A 13 -5.11 4.05 -4.01
N GLU A 14 -4.24 5.05 -4.07
CA GLU A 14 -4.59 6.41 -4.46
C GLU A 14 -3.84 6.71 -5.74
N GLU A 15 -4.58 6.92 -6.82
CA GLU A 15 -3.95 7.07 -8.13
C GLU A 15 -4.71 8.00 -9.04
N THR A 16 -3.97 8.56 -10.00
CA THR A 16 -4.54 9.20 -11.18
C THR A 16 -4.22 8.30 -12.37
N GLU A 17 -4.52 8.75 -13.59
CA GLU A 17 -4.15 8.01 -14.79
C GLU A 17 -2.65 7.74 -14.86
N ASP A 18 -1.83 8.75 -14.52
CA ASP A 18 -0.38 8.69 -14.71
C ASP A 18 0.42 8.49 -13.43
N GLN A 19 -0.15 8.78 -12.27
CA GLN A 19 0.58 8.83 -11.01
C GLN A 19 -0.05 7.95 -9.96
N ILE A 20 0.76 7.58 -8.97
CA ILE A 20 0.34 6.74 -7.87
C ILE A 20 1.01 7.24 -6.58
N LEU A 21 0.25 7.25 -5.48
CA LEU A 21 0.75 7.72 -4.20
C LEU A 21 1.37 6.57 -3.42
N LEU A 22 2.62 6.74 -3.01
CA LEU A 22 3.36 5.71 -2.30
C LEU A 22 4.07 6.28 -1.08
N VAL A 23 4.42 5.41 -0.16
CA VAL A 23 5.16 5.75 1.05
C VAL A 23 6.50 5.02 1.11
N GLN A 24 7.45 5.65 1.78
CA GLN A 24 8.74 5.06 2.10
C GLN A 24 8.69 4.60 3.55
N VAL A 25 9.20 3.41 3.81
CA VAL A 25 9.28 2.85 5.16
C VAL A 25 10.76 2.73 5.55
N ARG A 26 11.12 3.27 6.72
CA ARG A 26 12.47 3.15 7.29
C ARG A 26 13.58 3.57 6.32
N HIS A 27 13.35 4.61 5.53
CA HIS A 27 14.31 5.15 4.56
C HIS A 27 14.77 4.14 3.49
N ARG A 28 13.98 3.09 3.22
CA ARG A 28 14.30 2.11 2.19
C ARG A 28 14.23 2.74 0.81
N GLU A 29 14.97 2.19 -0.13
CA GLU A 29 15.05 2.75 -1.49
C GLU A 29 13.72 2.71 -2.23
N LYS A 30 12.98 1.62 -2.10
CA LYS A 30 11.73 1.44 -2.85
C LYS A 30 10.52 1.78 -2.00
N TYR A 31 9.52 2.34 -2.66
CA TYR A 31 8.28 2.79 -2.03
C TYR A 31 7.14 1.80 -2.24
N TYR A 32 6.19 1.83 -1.35
CA TYR A 32 5.02 0.96 -1.31
C TYR A 32 3.73 1.74 -1.26
N PHE A 33 2.61 1.04 -1.46
CA PHE A 33 1.33 1.59 -1.03
C PHE A 33 1.30 1.77 0.49
N PRO A 34 0.59 2.80 0.99
CA PRO A 34 0.26 2.86 2.41
C PRO A 34 -0.50 1.60 2.82
N GLY A 35 -0.15 1.03 3.95
CA GLY A 35 -0.78 -0.18 4.45
C GLY A 35 0.22 -1.09 5.16
N GLY A 36 -0.16 -2.32 5.36
CA GLY A 36 0.71 -3.28 6.02
C GLY A 36 0.04 -4.63 6.26
N LYS A 37 0.66 -5.42 7.12
CA LYS A 37 0.20 -6.77 7.40
C LYS A 37 -1.14 -6.78 8.10
N ILE A 38 -1.95 -7.78 7.79
CA ILE A 38 -3.19 -8.07 8.49
C ILE A 38 -2.81 -8.77 9.80
N ASP A 39 -3.32 -8.29 10.92
CA ASP A 39 -3.12 -8.93 12.21
C ASP A 39 -4.05 -10.14 12.35
N GLU A 40 -3.65 -11.09 13.18
CA GLU A 40 -4.46 -12.28 13.43
C GLU A 40 -5.85 -11.88 13.93
N GLY A 41 -6.87 -12.43 13.30
CA GLY A 41 -8.25 -12.16 13.67
C GLY A 41 -8.86 -10.90 13.07
N GLU A 42 -8.08 -10.06 12.37
CA GLU A 42 -8.62 -8.88 11.71
C GLU A 42 -9.30 -9.24 10.39
N THR A 43 -10.39 -8.52 10.10
CA THR A 43 -10.93 -8.50 8.74
C THR A 43 -10.06 -7.56 7.87
N LEU A 44 -10.22 -7.63 6.56
CA LEU A 44 -9.51 -6.72 5.65
C LEU A 44 -9.86 -5.26 5.94
N LEU A 45 -11.13 -4.97 6.21
CA LEU A 45 -11.57 -3.59 6.51
C LEU A 45 -10.99 -3.09 7.84
N GLU A 46 -10.96 -3.94 8.85
CA GLU A 46 -10.33 -3.58 10.12
C GLU A 46 -8.84 -3.28 9.94
N ALA A 47 -8.16 -4.11 9.16
CA ALA A 47 -6.73 -3.94 8.91
C ALA A 47 -6.42 -2.64 8.17
N ILE A 48 -7.16 -2.33 7.09
CA ILE A 48 -6.90 -1.09 6.33
C ILE A 48 -7.21 0.14 7.16
N GLN A 49 -8.29 0.12 7.94
CA GLN A 49 -8.64 1.22 8.83
C GLN A 49 -7.52 1.47 9.84
N ARG A 50 -7.02 0.43 10.48
CA ARG A 50 -5.94 0.51 11.47
C ARG A 50 -4.64 1.00 10.85
N GLU A 51 -4.21 0.41 9.72
CA GLU A 51 -2.95 0.76 9.07
C GLU A 51 -2.93 2.23 8.63
N ILE A 52 -4.03 2.73 8.09
CA ILE A 52 -4.09 4.13 7.64
C ILE A 52 -4.05 5.10 8.83
N GLU A 53 -4.64 4.74 9.96
CA GLU A 53 -4.51 5.54 11.18
C GLU A 53 -3.06 5.56 11.67
N GLU A 54 -2.41 4.40 11.71
CA GLU A 54 -1.03 4.30 12.21
C GLU A 54 -0.04 5.06 11.33
N GLU A 55 -0.15 4.93 10.01
CA GLU A 55 0.85 5.48 9.09
C GLU A 55 0.60 6.93 8.70
N LEU A 56 -0.66 7.31 8.51
CA LEU A 56 -1.04 8.60 7.95
C LEU A 56 -1.86 9.47 8.89
N GLN A 57 -2.20 8.96 10.07
CA GLN A 57 -3.01 9.66 11.06
C GLN A 57 -4.36 10.14 10.51
N LEU A 58 -4.93 9.36 9.59
CA LEU A 58 -6.25 9.62 9.03
C LEU A 58 -7.28 8.67 9.66
N HIS A 59 -8.40 9.23 10.11
CA HIS A 59 -9.43 8.50 10.82
C HIS A 59 -10.65 8.32 9.93
N PHE A 60 -10.76 7.14 9.30
CA PHE A 60 -11.90 6.79 8.46
C PHE A 60 -12.72 5.69 9.13
N SER A 61 -14.01 5.62 8.77
CA SER A 61 -14.82 4.46 9.11
C SER A 61 -14.61 3.37 8.05
N GLN A 62 -15.02 2.14 8.37
CA GLN A 62 -14.92 1.04 7.41
C GLN A 62 -15.73 1.32 6.14
N ASP A 63 -16.84 2.05 6.27
CA ASP A 63 -17.71 2.41 5.14
C ASP A 63 -17.05 3.37 4.15
N ASP A 64 -15.97 4.04 4.57
CA ASP A 64 -15.24 4.93 3.68
C ASP A 64 -14.36 4.20 2.67
N PHE A 65 -14.16 2.89 2.84
CA PHE A 65 -13.27 2.10 1.97
C PHE A 65 -14.06 1.23 1.02
N THR A 66 -13.55 1.11 -0.20
CA THR A 66 -14.07 0.17 -1.20
C THR A 66 -12.95 -0.77 -1.64
N TYR A 67 -13.21 -2.07 -1.54
CA TYR A 67 -12.25 -3.09 -1.97
C TYR A 67 -12.15 -3.11 -3.49
N ILE A 68 -10.91 -3.12 -4.00
CA ILE A 68 -10.64 -3.14 -5.44
C ILE A 68 -10.36 -4.55 -5.92
N GLY A 69 -9.51 -5.28 -5.21
CA GLY A 69 -9.06 -6.61 -5.60
C GLY A 69 -7.72 -6.94 -4.96
N LYS A 70 -7.09 -8.01 -5.43
CA LYS A 70 -5.79 -8.41 -4.90
C LYS A 70 -4.82 -8.81 -6.00
N VAL A 71 -3.53 -8.66 -5.72
CA VAL A 71 -2.44 -9.23 -6.51
C VAL A 71 -1.47 -9.95 -5.59
N ILE A 72 -0.71 -10.87 -6.15
CA ILE A 72 0.39 -11.54 -5.46
C ILE A 72 1.68 -11.19 -6.21
N GLY A 73 2.65 -10.66 -5.51
CA GLY A 73 3.93 -10.28 -6.08
C GLY A 73 5.06 -10.50 -5.08
N GLU A 74 6.27 -10.17 -5.51
CA GLU A 74 7.44 -10.30 -4.62
C GLU A 74 7.37 -9.29 -3.50
N ALA A 75 7.62 -9.75 -2.26
CA ALA A 75 7.75 -8.86 -1.12
C ALA A 75 9.09 -8.12 -1.19
N TYR A 76 9.12 -6.94 -0.61
CA TYR A 76 10.33 -6.13 -0.51
C TYR A 76 10.40 -5.56 0.92
N PRO A 77 11.51 -5.66 1.61
CA PRO A 77 12.81 -6.21 1.20
C PRO A 77 13.00 -7.70 1.51
N GLN A 78 11.98 -8.41 1.97
CA GLN A 78 12.11 -9.81 2.41
C GLN A 78 12.44 -10.71 1.21
N PRO A 79 13.58 -11.42 1.24
CA PRO A 79 13.94 -12.33 0.15
C PRO A 79 13.07 -13.59 0.16
N ASN A 80 12.87 -14.18 -0.99
CA ASN A 80 12.15 -15.45 -1.15
C ASN A 80 10.77 -15.45 -0.51
N THR A 81 10.09 -14.30 -0.57
CA THR A 81 8.80 -14.07 0.07
C THR A 81 7.86 -13.44 -0.93
N LEU A 82 6.61 -13.87 -0.93
CA LEU A 82 5.55 -13.25 -1.71
C LEU A 82 4.67 -12.41 -0.78
N THR A 83 4.05 -11.39 -1.33
CA THR A 83 3.05 -10.61 -0.63
C THR A 83 1.74 -10.65 -1.39
N GLU A 84 0.65 -10.82 -0.66
CA GLU A 84 -0.69 -10.68 -1.19
C GLU A 84 -1.17 -9.28 -0.83
N LEU A 85 -1.36 -8.44 -1.84
CA LEU A 85 -1.84 -7.07 -1.64
C LEU A 85 -3.34 -7.02 -1.87
N ASN A 86 -4.08 -6.73 -0.83
CA ASN A 86 -5.52 -6.50 -0.88
C ASN A 86 -5.74 -4.99 -0.94
N GLY A 87 -6.11 -4.48 -2.10
CA GLY A 87 -6.16 -3.06 -2.35
C GLY A 87 -7.53 -2.45 -2.13
N PHE A 88 -7.54 -1.28 -1.51
CA PHE A 88 -8.74 -0.49 -1.24
C PHE A 88 -8.55 0.92 -1.77
N LYS A 89 -9.63 1.54 -2.20
CA LYS A 89 -9.68 2.98 -2.36
C LYS A 89 -10.52 3.58 -1.25
N VAL A 90 -10.24 4.84 -0.93
CA VAL A 90 -11.04 5.58 0.03
C VAL A 90 -12.02 6.48 -0.72
N ASN A 91 -13.28 6.51 -0.27
CA ASN A 91 -14.37 7.25 -0.92
C ASN A 91 -14.49 8.67 -0.36
N ARG A 92 -13.35 9.29 -0.09
CA ARG A 92 -13.27 10.64 0.47
C ARG A 92 -12.12 11.39 -0.20
N SER A 93 -12.30 12.69 -0.36
CA SER A 93 -11.22 13.56 -0.85
C SER A 93 -10.23 13.80 0.30
N ILE A 94 -8.95 13.65 0.01
CA ILE A 94 -7.88 13.83 0.99
C ILE A 94 -6.94 14.91 0.45
N ASN A 95 -6.62 15.89 1.30
CA ASN A 95 -5.56 16.84 1.00
C ASN A 95 -4.23 16.22 1.41
N TRP A 96 -3.56 15.58 0.46
CA TRP A 96 -2.33 14.85 0.72
C TRP A 96 -1.17 15.74 1.18
N ASN A 97 -1.23 17.04 0.91
CA ASN A 97 -0.21 17.97 1.39
C ASN A 97 -0.31 18.23 2.90
N GLU A 98 -1.43 17.91 3.51
CA GLU A 98 -1.66 18.12 4.95
C GLU A 98 -1.57 16.83 5.76
N VAL A 99 -1.34 15.70 5.11
CA VAL A 99 -1.24 14.41 5.80
C VAL A 99 0.06 14.34 6.58
N GLN A 100 -0.04 13.87 7.83
CA GLN A 100 1.11 13.72 8.71
C GLN A 100 1.50 12.25 8.77
N ILE A 101 2.68 11.94 8.27
CA ILE A 101 3.22 10.58 8.32
C ILE A 101 3.71 10.28 9.75
N ASP A 102 3.61 9.03 10.12
CA ASP A 102 3.99 8.57 11.46
C ASP A 102 4.42 7.10 11.42
N ASN A 103 4.75 6.57 12.59
CA ASN A 103 5.22 5.21 12.77
C ASN A 103 6.51 4.99 11.97
N GLU A 104 6.57 4.00 11.13
CA GLU A 104 7.76 3.66 10.37
C GLU A 104 7.85 4.38 9.02
N VAL A 105 6.83 5.14 8.65
CA VAL A 105 6.79 5.86 7.38
C VAL A 105 7.68 7.10 7.45
N THR A 106 8.62 7.19 6.51
CA THR A 106 9.62 8.25 6.49
C THR A 106 9.46 9.23 5.33
N ASP A 107 8.60 8.94 4.36
CA ASP A 107 8.28 9.83 3.25
C ASP A 107 6.95 9.41 2.62
N ILE A 108 6.31 10.37 1.94
CA ILE A 108 5.12 10.12 1.14
C ILE A 108 5.20 11.00 -0.10
N ARG A 109 4.97 10.40 -1.28
CA ARG A 109 5.02 11.18 -2.52
C ARG A 109 4.27 10.50 -3.66
N TRP A 110 3.95 11.30 -4.66
CA TRP A 110 3.39 10.84 -5.91
C TRP A 110 4.52 10.41 -6.87
N PHE A 111 4.36 9.25 -7.48
CA PHE A 111 5.28 8.73 -8.50
C PHE A 111 4.57 8.64 -9.83
N ASN A 112 5.29 8.88 -10.91
CA ASN A 112 4.82 8.45 -12.23
C ASN A 112 4.81 6.92 -12.26
N LYS A 113 3.76 6.34 -12.79
CA LYS A 113 3.63 4.87 -12.85
C LYS A 113 4.72 4.21 -13.69
N SER A 114 5.35 4.97 -14.56
CA SER A 114 6.47 4.50 -15.39
C SER A 114 7.84 4.57 -14.68
N ASP A 115 7.91 5.23 -13.54
CA ASP A 115 9.18 5.40 -12.80
C ASP A 115 9.41 4.23 -11.86
N THR A 116 9.71 3.06 -12.45
CA THR A 116 9.77 1.79 -11.72
C THR A 116 11.00 1.62 -10.85
N GLN A 117 11.99 2.48 -10.98
CA GLN A 117 13.25 2.35 -10.23
C GLN A 117 13.04 2.36 -8.73
N TYR A 118 12.11 3.20 -8.25
CA TYR A 118 11.86 3.38 -6.82
C TYR A 118 10.53 2.78 -6.36
N ILE A 119 9.93 1.93 -7.18
CA ILE A 119 8.63 1.31 -6.88
C ILE A 119 8.83 -0.17 -6.54
N ALA A 120 8.28 -0.61 -5.42
CA ALA A 120 8.39 -1.99 -4.98
C ALA A 120 7.77 -2.97 -5.98
N PRO A 121 8.31 -4.20 -6.10
CA PRO A 121 7.86 -5.16 -7.12
C PRO A 121 6.37 -5.46 -7.11
N ALA A 122 5.77 -5.62 -5.93
CA ALA A 122 4.34 -5.93 -5.83
C ALA A 122 3.47 -4.75 -6.26
N VAL A 123 3.95 -3.51 -6.07
CA VAL A 123 3.25 -2.31 -6.56
C VAL A 123 3.27 -2.28 -8.08
N ILE A 124 4.41 -2.63 -8.69
CA ILE A 124 4.52 -2.73 -10.15
C ILE A 124 3.53 -3.79 -10.66
N LYS A 125 3.44 -4.92 -9.98
CA LYS A 125 2.48 -5.97 -10.31
C LYS A 125 1.03 -5.45 -10.26
N TRP A 126 0.72 -4.64 -9.25
CA TRP A 126 -0.59 -4.01 -9.14
C TRP A 126 -0.88 -3.10 -10.33
N ILE A 127 0.08 -2.23 -10.66
CA ILE A 127 -0.05 -1.29 -11.78
C ILE A 127 -0.33 -2.06 -13.07
N GLU A 128 0.41 -3.14 -13.33
CA GLU A 128 0.22 -3.97 -14.53
C GLU A 128 -1.16 -4.65 -14.56
N THR A 129 -1.73 -4.93 -13.40
CA THR A 129 -2.97 -5.70 -13.30
C THR A 129 -4.21 -4.80 -13.27
N PHE A 130 -4.19 -3.73 -12.48
CA PHE A 130 -5.37 -2.94 -12.15
C PHE A 130 -5.32 -1.49 -12.58
N SER A 131 -4.15 -0.97 -12.95
CA SER A 131 -4.06 0.45 -13.22
C SER A 131 -4.87 0.87 -14.45
N ILE A 132 -5.50 1.99 -14.32
CA ILE A 132 -6.28 2.60 -15.40
C ILE A 132 -5.35 3.27 -16.42
#